data_56630cba7501bc9b28c3741fd1f14c59
#
_entry.id   56630cba7501bc9b28c3741fd1f14c59
#
_cell.length_a   1.000
_cell.length_b   1.000
_cell.length_c   1.000
_cell.angle_alpha   90.00
_cell.angle_beta   90.00
_cell.angle_gamma   90.00
#
_symmetry.space_group_name_H-M   'P 1'
#
loop_
_entity.id
_entity.type
_entity.pdbx_description
1 polymer ?
#
loop_
_entity_poly.entity_id
_entity_poly.type
_entity_poly.pdbx_seq_one_letter_code
_entity_poly.pdbx_strand_id
1 'polypeptide(L)'
;MTELRALNPFKIKDRLQFIEPYTGLCSGKITTPHCTGEFFLQGGHLTSYHPLDQKHPILFLSDQSQFATSKPIRGGIPICFPWFSAHPSDPTLPAHGWARTHLWELVSSSMIDDDVQIEMRIFKEPFELNLVARFGRSLKVALSVTNRSDELYSFELALHTYFQVSNIANVHIDGDLRKCPYLDQLTAVEHPAEDRPITFQQETDRIYDGKATDIRLVDEGWNRTIHITAEGSESTIVWNPWIAKKKRMADFGDEEYLRMCCIETGNVRRRAVPIAPGETHTTSMKIHSA
;
A
#
# COMPACT_ATOMS: atom_id res chain seq x y z
N MET A 1 15.45 16.28 -16.67
CA MET A 1 16.92 16.16 -16.35
C MET A 1 17.30 16.80 -15.02
N THR A 2 16.59 17.83 -14.55
CA THR A 2 16.93 18.56 -13.31
C THR A 2 16.62 17.75 -12.06
N GLU A 3 15.50 17.02 -12.02
CA GLU A 3 15.09 16.24 -10.85
C GLU A 3 16.00 15.04 -10.57
N LEU A 4 16.40 14.28 -11.59
CA LEU A 4 17.33 13.16 -11.41
C LEU A 4 18.69 13.60 -10.84
N ARG A 5 19.17 14.80 -11.18
CA ARG A 5 20.43 15.33 -10.62
C ARG A 5 20.29 15.65 -9.14
N ALA A 6 19.14 16.14 -8.70
CA ALA A 6 18.86 16.42 -7.30
C ALA A 6 18.86 15.14 -6.43
N LEU A 7 18.61 13.97 -7.03
CA LEU A 7 18.61 12.68 -6.35
C LEU A 7 20.01 12.04 -6.21
N ASN A 8 21.05 12.60 -6.85
CA ASN A 8 22.40 12.04 -6.77
C ASN A 8 22.95 11.87 -5.33
N PRO A 9 22.71 12.79 -4.38
CA PRO A 9 23.17 12.63 -3.01
C PRO A 9 22.58 11.41 -2.27
N PHE A 10 21.42 10.92 -2.73
CA PHE A 10 20.72 9.79 -2.14
C PHE A 10 21.09 8.44 -2.76
N LYS A 11 21.93 8.41 -3.80
CA LYS A 11 22.40 7.15 -4.39
C LYS A 11 23.24 6.36 -3.40
N ILE A 12 23.02 5.04 -3.36
CA ILE A 12 23.86 4.10 -2.64
C ILE A 12 24.50 3.18 -3.66
N LYS A 13 25.85 3.17 -3.71
CA LYS A 13 26.59 2.38 -4.70
C LYS A 13 26.10 0.92 -4.70
N ASP A 14 25.78 0.41 -5.86
CA ASP A 14 25.32 -0.97 -6.11
C ASP A 14 24.02 -1.36 -5.35
N ARG A 15 23.34 -0.40 -4.69
CA ARG A 15 22.15 -0.65 -3.86
C ARG A 15 20.94 0.19 -4.23
N LEU A 16 21.11 1.49 -4.48
CA LEU A 16 20.03 2.42 -4.83
C LEU A 16 20.46 3.31 -5.99
N GLN A 17 19.71 3.23 -7.08
CA GLN A 17 19.89 4.04 -8.27
C GLN A 17 18.57 4.72 -8.64
N PHE A 18 18.64 5.90 -9.25
CA PHE A 18 17.46 6.63 -9.70
C PHE A 18 17.42 6.68 -11.23
N ILE A 19 16.23 6.48 -11.76
CA ILE A 19 15.92 6.56 -13.18
C ILE A 19 14.61 7.34 -13.39
N GLU A 20 14.38 7.77 -14.60
CA GLU A 20 13.10 8.37 -15.04
C GLU A 20 12.53 7.49 -16.17
N PRO A 21 11.85 6.38 -15.80
CA PRO A 21 11.36 5.41 -16.79
C PRO A 21 10.21 5.97 -17.64
N TYR A 22 9.51 6.97 -17.11
CA TYR A 22 8.42 7.68 -17.77
C TYR A 22 8.61 9.18 -17.55
N THR A 23 8.24 10.00 -18.53
CA THR A 23 8.43 11.45 -18.48
C THR A 23 7.80 12.07 -17.22
N GLY A 24 8.62 12.73 -16.41
CA GLY A 24 8.21 13.37 -15.16
C GLY A 24 8.00 12.42 -13.98
N LEU A 25 8.33 11.14 -14.13
CA LEU A 25 8.21 10.15 -13.05
C LEU A 25 9.57 9.56 -12.68
N CYS A 26 10.19 10.12 -11.65
CA CYS A 26 11.42 9.59 -11.08
C CYS A 26 11.12 8.36 -10.20
N SER A 27 11.89 7.29 -10.40
CA SER A 27 11.86 6.10 -9.56
C SER A 27 13.24 5.75 -8.99
N GLY A 28 13.25 5.12 -7.82
CA GLY A 28 14.41 4.51 -7.19
C GLY A 28 14.37 2.99 -7.35
N LYS A 29 15.41 2.42 -7.96
CA LYS A 29 15.62 0.98 -8.05
C LYS A 29 16.52 0.51 -6.93
N ILE A 30 16.04 -0.46 -6.16
CA ILE A 30 16.73 -1.03 -5.00
C ILE A 30 17.21 -2.44 -5.33
N THR A 31 18.44 -2.74 -4.94
CA THR A 31 19.03 -4.06 -5.00
C THR A 31 19.77 -4.33 -3.70
N THR A 32 19.38 -5.38 -2.98
CA THR A 32 20.06 -5.84 -1.75
C THR A 32 20.48 -7.29 -1.92
N PRO A 33 21.27 -7.88 -1.01
CA PRO A 33 21.52 -9.33 -1.04
C PRO A 33 20.26 -10.19 -0.87
N HIS A 34 19.14 -9.57 -0.47
CA HIS A 34 17.92 -10.27 -0.07
C HIS A 34 16.72 -9.99 -0.97
N CYS A 35 16.70 -8.84 -1.64
CA CYS A 35 15.56 -8.46 -2.47
C CYS A 35 15.93 -7.48 -3.56
N THR A 36 15.02 -7.36 -4.55
CA THR A 36 14.92 -6.18 -5.41
C THR A 36 13.65 -5.42 -5.08
N GLY A 37 13.65 -4.11 -5.35
CA GLY A 37 12.50 -3.25 -5.11
C GLY A 37 12.50 -2.03 -6.01
N GLU A 38 11.35 -1.37 -6.06
CA GLU A 38 11.19 -0.10 -6.77
C GLU A 38 10.18 0.78 -6.06
N PHE A 39 10.44 2.07 -6.07
CA PHE A 39 9.50 3.09 -5.63
C PHE A 39 9.51 4.29 -6.57
N PHE A 40 8.39 5.00 -6.62
CA PHE A 40 8.26 6.29 -7.32
C PHE A 40 8.13 7.42 -6.30
N LEU A 41 8.71 8.59 -6.64
CA LEU A 41 8.52 9.79 -5.83
C LEU A 41 7.07 10.28 -5.90
N GLN A 42 6.42 10.13 -7.07
CA GLN A 42 4.99 10.38 -7.14
C GLN A 42 4.24 9.38 -6.29
N GLY A 43 3.47 9.89 -5.34
CA GLY A 43 2.65 9.09 -4.43
C GLY A 43 3.39 8.48 -3.25
N GLY A 44 4.71 8.68 -3.12
CA GLY A 44 5.51 7.91 -2.18
C GLY A 44 5.34 6.40 -2.41
N HIS A 45 5.21 6.00 -3.67
CA HIS A 45 4.59 4.74 -4.09
C HIS A 45 5.60 3.61 -4.23
N LEU A 46 5.52 2.60 -3.40
CA LEU A 46 6.32 1.37 -3.53
C LEU A 46 5.65 0.47 -4.57
N THR A 47 6.28 0.28 -5.74
CA THR A 47 5.69 -0.46 -6.86
C THR A 47 6.15 -1.90 -6.96
N SER A 48 7.33 -2.23 -6.41
CA SER A 48 7.89 -3.57 -6.47
C SER A 48 8.60 -3.96 -5.19
N TYR A 49 8.40 -5.19 -4.78
CA TYR A 49 9.22 -5.89 -3.76
C TYR A 49 9.27 -7.37 -4.12
N HIS A 50 10.49 -7.85 -4.38
CA HIS A 50 10.74 -9.24 -4.75
C HIS A 50 11.91 -9.81 -3.91
N PRO A 51 11.62 -10.64 -2.89
CA PRO A 51 12.65 -11.39 -2.17
C PRO A 51 13.38 -12.34 -3.13
N LEU A 52 14.71 -12.41 -3.06
CA LEU A 52 15.51 -13.22 -3.97
C LEU A 52 15.43 -14.73 -3.69
N ASP A 53 14.96 -15.12 -2.53
CA ASP A 53 14.66 -16.50 -2.16
C ASP A 53 13.26 -16.96 -2.63
N GLN A 54 12.48 -16.08 -3.22
CA GLN A 54 11.16 -16.35 -3.78
C GLN A 54 11.19 -16.34 -5.31
N LYS A 55 10.48 -17.29 -5.93
CA LYS A 55 10.35 -17.34 -7.39
C LYS A 55 9.51 -16.20 -7.96
N HIS A 56 8.56 -15.71 -7.19
CA HIS A 56 7.57 -14.71 -7.61
C HIS A 56 7.60 -13.48 -6.70
N PRO A 57 7.37 -12.27 -7.22
CA PRO A 57 7.32 -11.07 -6.41
C PRO A 57 6.17 -11.11 -5.40
N ILE A 58 6.27 -10.29 -4.38
CA ILE A 58 5.21 -10.12 -3.37
C ILE A 58 4.18 -9.10 -3.82
N LEU A 59 4.63 -7.96 -4.35
CA LEU A 59 3.74 -6.91 -4.81
C LEU A 59 3.31 -7.16 -6.25
N PHE A 60 2.01 -7.00 -6.49
CA PHE A 60 1.41 -6.99 -7.82
C PHE A 60 1.45 -5.57 -8.40
N LEU A 61 1.73 -5.47 -9.68
CA LEU A 61 1.65 -4.23 -10.45
C LEU A 61 0.90 -4.52 -11.76
N SER A 62 -0.11 -3.72 -12.08
CA SER A 62 -0.89 -3.92 -13.30
C SER A 62 -0.05 -3.61 -14.55
N ASP A 63 -0.12 -4.49 -15.53
CA ASP A 63 0.50 -4.30 -16.85
C ASP A 63 -0.14 -3.13 -17.64
N GLN A 64 -1.36 -2.72 -17.22
CA GLN A 64 -2.12 -1.60 -17.79
C GLN A 64 -2.04 -0.34 -16.95
N SER A 65 -1.19 -0.33 -15.92
CA SER A 65 -1.03 0.85 -15.06
C SER A 65 -0.62 2.08 -15.86
N GLN A 66 -1.29 3.20 -15.60
CA GLN A 66 -1.00 4.47 -16.25
C GLN A 66 0.13 5.18 -15.52
N PHE A 67 1.35 5.08 -16.07
CA PHE A 67 2.49 5.82 -15.55
C PHE A 67 2.51 7.23 -16.14
N ALA A 68 1.73 8.13 -15.52
CA ALA A 68 1.64 9.52 -15.91
C ALA A 68 1.58 10.43 -14.67
N THR A 69 2.07 11.66 -14.80
CA THR A 69 2.04 12.66 -13.71
C THR A 69 0.61 12.90 -13.24
N SER A 70 0.44 12.99 -11.93
CA SER A 70 -0.86 13.20 -11.26
C SER A 70 -1.90 12.09 -11.48
N LYS A 71 -1.51 10.92 -12.03
CA LYS A 71 -2.35 9.74 -12.11
C LYS A 71 -1.92 8.70 -11.07
N PRO A 72 -2.86 8.00 -10.44
CA PRO A 72 -2.48 6.93 -9.53
C PRO A 72 -1.88 5.75 -10.30
N ILE A 73 -0.80 5.16 -9.78
CA ILE A 73 -0.22 3.91 -10.27
C ILE A 73 -1.07 2.75 -9.73
N ARG A 74 -1.43 1.78 -10.58
CA ARG A 74 -2.28 0.64 -10.23
C ARG A 74 -1.43 -0.56 -9.81
N GLY A 75 -1.45 -0.90 -8.52
CA GLY A 75 -0.64 -1.96 -7.93
C GLY A 75 0.35 -1.43 -6.89
N GLY A 76 1.25 -2.27 -6.39
CA GLY A 76 2.17 -1.88 -5.34
C GLY A 76 1.48 -1.51 -4.04
N ILE A 77 1.86 -0.40 -3.43
CA ILE A 77 1.33 0.11 -2.17
C ILE A 77 0.93 1.59 -2.33
N PRO A 78 -0.20 1.91 -2.97
CA PRO A 78 -0.74 3.26 -3.00
C PRO A 78 -1.11 3.75 -1.59
N ILE A 79 -0.87 5.02 -1.30
CA ILE A 79 -1.25 5.65 -0.04
C ILE A 79 -2.62 6.33 -0.22
N CYS A 80 -3.65 5.82 0.45
CA CYS A 80 -4.96 6.45 0.54
C CYS A 80 -4.94 7.44 1.70
N PHE A 81 -5.06 8.75 1.42
CA PHE A 81 -5.02 9.81 2.44
C PHE A 81 -5.47 11.15 1.82
N PRO A 82 -6.23 12.02 2.54
CA PRO A 82 -6.74 11.89 3.91
C PRO A 82 -8.17 11.29 4.02
N TRP A 83 -8.70 10.70 2.95
CA TRP A 83 -9.96 9.93 2.96
C TRP A 83 -9.82 8.65 2.16
N PHE A 84 -10.64 7.68 2.51
CA PHE A 84 -10.74 6.39 1.84
C PHE A 84 -11.98 6.31 0.95
N SER A 85 -11.88 5.69 -0.24
CA SER A 85 -12.94 5.66 -1.26
C SER A 85 -13.29 7.06 -1.81
N ALA A 86 -14.55 7.29 -2.22
CA ALA A 86 -15.03 8.59 -2.65
C ALA A 86 -14.99 9.61 -1.50
N HIS A 87 -14.77 10.88 -1.83
CA HIS A 87 -14.82 11.94 -0.82
C HIS A 87 -16.24 12.07 -0.26
N PRO A 88 -16.43 12.19 1.07
CA PRO A 88 -17.74 12.10 1.71
C PRO A 88 -18.71 13.22 1.33
N SER A 89 -18.23 14.39 0.93
CA SER A 89 -19.06 15.57 0.65
C SER A 89 -18.81 16.24 -0.71
N ASP A 90 -17.70 15.90 -1.41
CA ASP A 90 -17.34 16.51 -2.69
C ASP A 90 -16.98 15.43 -3.73
N PRO A 91 -17.91 15.11 -4.64
CA PRO A 91 -17.69 14.08 -5.66
C PRO A 91 -16.69 14.49 -6.76
N THR A 92 -16.25 15.75 -6.80
CA THR A 92 -15.24 16.24 -7.76
C THR A 92 -13.82 15.90 -7.32
N LEU A 93 -13.63 15.62 -6.03
CA LEU A 93 -12.34 15.23 -5.50
C LEU A 93 -12.01 13.75 -5.83
N PRO A 94 -10.72 13.45 -6.00
CA PRO A 94 -10.31 12.10 -6.39
C PRO A 94 -10.64 11.08 -5.29
N ALA A 95 -11.06 9.89 -5.68
CA ALA A 95 -11.19 8.79 -4.72
C ALA A 95 -9.84 8.49 -4.05
N HIS A 96 -9.90 8.12 -2.76
CA HIS A 96 -8.74 7.78 -1.92
C HIS A 96 -7.78 8.95 -1.63
N GLY A 97 -8.25 10.17 -1.70
CA GLY A 97 -7.46 11.34 -1.37
C GLY A 97 -6.40 11.71 -2.41
N TRP A 98 -5.49 12.55 -1.97
CA TRP A 98 -4.51 13.17 -2.84
C TRP A 98 -3.09 12.57 -2.74
N ALA A 99 -2.74 11.89 -1.65
CA ALA A 99 -1.35 11.50 -1.35
C ALA A 99 -0.70 10.68 -2.46
N ARG A 100 -1.44 9.74 -3.07
CA ARG A 100 -0.96 8.84 -4.11
C ARG A 100 -0.75 9.46 -5.50
N THR A 101 -1.12 10.73 -5.69
CA THR A 101 -1.00 11.43 -6.98
C THR A 101 -0.07 12.63 -6.93
N HIS A 102 0.40 13.01 -5.75
CA HIS A 102 1.31 14.14 -5.57
C HIS A 102 2.77 13.68 -5.54
N LEU A 103 3.67 14.59 -5.87
CA LEU A 103 5.11 14.37 -5.79
C LEU A 103 5.56 14.46 -4.33
N TRP A 104 6.30 13.45 -3.85
CA TRP A 104 6.94 13.41 -2.54
C TRP A 104 8.42 13.75 -2.66
N GLU A 105 8.95 14.38 -1.64
CA GLU A 105 10.39 14.65 -1.49
C GLU A 105 11.09 13.40 -0.91
N LEU A 106 12.19 12.97 -1.52
CA LEU A 106 13.09 12.01 -0.89
C LEU A 106 13.97 12.76 0.12
N VAL A 107 13.83 12.42 1.39
CA VAL A 107 14.51 13.09 2.52
C VAL A 107 15.84 12.42 2.83
N SER A 108 15.85 11.09 2.83
CA SER A 108 17.06 10.33 3.15
C SER A 108 17.06 8.95 2.48
N SER A 109 18.26 8.42 2.33
CA SER A 109 18.50 7.02 2.01
C SER A 109 19.71 6.52 2.78
N SER A 110 19.67 5.32 3.31
CA SER A 110 20.76 4.74 4.11
C SER A 110 20.78 3.22 4.02
N MET A 111 21.91 2.66 4.39
CA MET A 111 22.04 1.23 4.67
C MET A 111 21.81 0.99 6.16
N ILE A 112 21.01 -0.02 6.48
CA ILE A 112 20.88 -0.56 7.84
C ILE A 112 21.19 -2.04 7.71
N ASP A 113 22.38 -2.43 8.13
CA ASP A 113 22.98 -3.72 7.81
C ASP A 113 23.04 -3.92 6.28
N ASP A 114 22.41 -4.97 5.76
CA ASP A 114 22.31 -5.26 4.32
C ASP A 114 21.04 -4.69 3.67
N ASP A 115 20.15 -4.07 4.45
CA ASP A 115 18.90 -3.51 3.95
C ASP A 115 19.06 -2.06 3.48
N VAL A 116 18.31 -1.65 2.49
CA VAL A 116 18.17 -0.25 2.08
C VAL A 116 16.95 0.37 2.74
N GLN A 117 17.14 1.48 3.45
CA GLN A 117 16.06 2.31 3.98
C GLN A 117 15.97 3.61 3.18
N ILE A 118 14.76 4.02 2.86
CA ILE A 118 14.42 5.32 2.28
C ILE A 118 13.41 6.04 3.15
N GLU A 119 13.47 7.36 3.11
CA GLU A 119 12.51 8.23 3.76
C GLU A 119 12.00 9.26 2.76
N MET A 120 10.68 9.34 2.62
CA MET A 120 10.01 10.31 1.75
C MET A 120 9.02 11.13 2.55
N ARG A 121 8.86 12.40 2.20
CA ARG A 121 7.99 13.33 2.89
C ARG A 121 7.14 14.13 1.91
N ILE A 122 5.93 14.47 2.34
CA ILE A 122 5.10 15.48 1.69
C ILE A 122 4.41 16.35 2.74
N PHE A 123 4.34 17.63 2.48
CA PHE A 123 3.54 18.57 3.23
C PHE A 123 2.41 19.11 2.36
N LYS A 124 1.19 18.97 2.85
CA LYS A 124 0.02 19.64 2.27
C LYS A 124 -0.92 19.99 3.43
N GLU A 125 -1.02 21.27 3.69
CA GLU A 125 -1.76 21.80 4.82
C GLU A 125 -3.14 21.10 5.00
N PRO A 126 -3.48 20.68 6.22
CA PRO A 126 -2.73 20.87 7.46
C PRO A 126 -1.73 19.73 7.80
N PHE A 127 -1.52 18.76 6.91
CA PHE A 127 -0.83 17.51 7.21
C PHE A 127 0.59 17.45 6.65
N GLU A 128 1.51 16.98 7.46
CA GLU A 128 2.81 16.49 7.02
C GLU A 128 2.81 14.96 7.11
N LEU A 129 3.15 14.31 6.00
CA LEU A 129 3.29 12.86 5.92
C LEU A 129 4.76 12.49 5.77
N ASN A 130 5.20 11.51 6.54
CA ASN A 130 6.55 10.95 6.46
C ASN A 130 6.45 9.44 6.26
N LEU A 131 6.97 8.95 5.14
CA LEU A 131 7.01 7.53 4.79
C LEU A 131 8.43 7.00 4.94
N VAL A 132 8.62 6.00 5.79
CA VAL A 132 9.87 5.24 5.92
C VAL A 132 9.63 3.84 5.37
N ALA A 133 10.44 3.43 4.39
CA ALA A 133 10.40 2.08 3.83
C ALA A 133 11.78 1.43 3.91
N ARG A 134 11.84 0.19 4.41
CA ARG A 134 13.07 -0.60 4.53
C ARG A 134 12.93 -1.89 3.74
N PHE A 135 13.84 -2.08 2.79
CA PHE A 135 13.89 -3.20 1.85
C PHE A 135 15.00 -4.17 2.26
N GLY A 136 14.64 -5.38 2.63
CA GLY A 136 15.55 -6.44 3.03
C GLY A 136 14.89 -7.82 2.91
N ARG A 137 15.16 -8.74 3.86
CA ARG A 137 14.45 -10.02 3.95
C ARG A 137 12.94 -9.85 4.21
N SER A 138 12.55 -8.71 4.71
CA SER A 138 11.17 -8.27 4.83
C SER A 138 11.05 -6.85 4.31
N LEU A 139 9.90 -6.48 3.77
CA LEU A 139 9.55 -5.09 3.52
C LEU A 139 8.88 -4.53 4.76
N LYS A 140 9.45 -3.45 5.31
CA LYS A 140 8.85 -2.70 6.42
C LYS A 140 8.44 -1.32 5.90
N VAL A 141 7.22 -0.91 6.20
CA VAL A 141 6.67 0.39 5.78
C VAL A 141 6.03 1.05 6.98
N ALA A 142 6.39 2.29 7.25
CA ALA A 142 5.78 3.11 8.30
C ALA A 142 5.39 4.47 7.71
N LEU A 143 4.14 4.85 7.85
CA LEU A 143 3.62 6.14 7.46
C LEU A 143 3.18 6.91 8.68
N SER A 144 3.84 8.03 8.95
CA SER A 144 3.51 8.96 10.02
C SER A 144 2.76 10.16 9.45
N VAL A 145 1.70 10.57 10.11
CA VAL A 145 0.90 11.74 9.78
C VAL A 145 0.96 12.69 10.97
N THR A 146 1.44 13.91 10.72
CA THR A 146 1.51 14.98 11.75
C THR A 146 0.54 16.11 11.39
N ASN A 147 -0.26 16.53 12.33
CA ASN A 147 -1.07 17.73 12.20
C ASN A 147 -0.20 18.99 12.48
N ARG A 148 0.02 19.80 11.45
CA ARG A 148 0.83 21.03 11.51
C ARG A 148 0.02 22.29 11.69
N SER A 149 -1.27 22.18 11.98
CA SER A 149 -2.15 23.33 12.26
C SER A 149 -2.44 23.49 13.75
N ASP A 150 -3.18 24.53 14.08
CA ASP A 150 -3.66 24.82 15.44
C ASP A 150 -5.07 24.26 15.71
N GLU A 151 -5.64 23.48 14.77
CA GLU A 151 -6.99 22.94 14.86
C GLU A 151 -6.96 21.40 14.98
N LEU A 152 -8.01 20.84 15.58
CA LEU A 152 -8.25 19.41 15.60
C LEU A 152 -8.75 18.95 14.22
N TYR A 153 -8.10 17.96 13.65
CA TYR A 153 -8.52 17.30 12.42
C TYR A 153 -8.81 15.82 12.62
N SER A 154 -9.39 15.22 11.61
CA SER A 154 -9.54 13.78 11.50
C SER A 154 -9.21 13.36 10.09
N PHE A 155 -8.58 12.19 9.93
CA PHE A 155 -8.25 11.62 8.62
C PHE A 155 -8.52 10.12 8.57
N GLU A 156 -8.72 9.62 7.37
CA GLU A 156 -8.65 8.20 7.04
C GLU A 156 -7.33 7.91 6.32
N LEU A 157 -6.79 6.73 6.55
CA LEU A 157 -5.52 6.27 5.98
C LEU A 157 -5.60 4.79 5.61
N ALA A 158 -5.08 4.42 4.43
CA ALA A 158 -4.79 3.03 4.11
C ALA A 158 -3.51 2.90 3.27
N LEU A 159 -2.68 1.93 3.63
CA LEU A 159 -1.61 1.38 2.79
C LEU A 159 -2.23 0.31 1.90
N HIS A 160 -2.67 0.70 0.70
CA HIS A 160 -3.51 -0.10 -0.20
C HIS A 160 -2.69 -1.18 -0.92
N THR A 161 -2.21 -2.17 -0.18
CA THR A 161 -1.25 -3.17 -0.66
C THR A 161 -1.89 -4.18 -1.60
N TYR A 162 -1.36 -4.26 -2.82
CA TYR A 162 -1.68 -5.28 -3.83
C TYR A 162 -0.69 -6.44 -3.73
N PHE A 163 -1.17 -7.62 -3.40
CA PHE A 163 -0.35 -8.83 -3.37
C PHE A 163 -0.48 -9.60 -4.66
N GLN A 164 0.65 -10.04 -5.22
CA GLN A 164 0.66 -10.96 -6.35
C GLN A 164 0.44 -12.38 -5.88
N VAL A 165 -0.45 -13.10 -6.55
CA VAL A 165 -0.81 -14.48 -6.22
C VAL A 165 -0.81 -15.36 -7.47
N SER A 166 -0.74 -16.67 -7.26
CA SER A 166 -0.75 -17.67 -8.34
C SER A 166 -2.06 -17.65 -9.12
N ASN A 167 -3.16 -17.72 -8.39
CA ASN A 167 -4.53 -17.58 -8.86
C ASN A 167 -5.42 -17.30 -7.64
N ILE A 168 -6.34 -16.36 -7.78
CA ILE A 168 -7.25 -15.96 -6.69
C ILE A 168 -8.10 -17.13 -6.14
N ALA A 169 -8.36 -18.16 -6.96
CA ALA A 169 -9.07 -19.37 -6.53
C ALA A 169 -8.23 -20.30 -5.63
N ASN A 170 -6.91 -20.14 -5.62
CA ASN A 170 -5.97 -20.97 -4.87
C ASN A 170 -5.45 -20.27 -3.61
N VAL A 171 -6.04 -19.13 -3.24
CA VAL A 171 -5.59 -18.37 -2.08
C VAL A 171 -6.68 -18.21 -1.04
N HIS A 172 -6.25 -18.10 0.21
CA HIS A 172 -7.11 -17.70 1.31
C HIS A 172 -6.33 -16.84 2.31
N ILE A 173 -7.06 -16.04 3.06
CA ILE A 173 -6.51 -15.23 4.13
C ILE A 173 -6.89 -15.85 5.46
N ASP A 174 -5.90 -16.04 6.33
CA ASP A 174 -6.01 -16.60 7.67
C ASP A 174 -5.42 -15.66 8.73
N GLY A 175 -5.55 -16.02 10.01
CA GLY A 175 -5.05 -15.23 11.13
C GLY A 175 -6.13 -14.40 11.83
N ASP A 176 -5.74 -13.24 12.34
CA ASP A 176 -6.61 -12.45 13.22
C ASP A 176 -7.85 -11.89 12.53
N LEU A 177 -7.83 -11.66 11.19
CA LEU A 177 -8.98 -11.15 10.45
C LEU A 177 -10.23 -12.03 10.58
N ARG A 178 -10.07 -13.33 10.77
CA ARG A 178 -11.19 -14.26 10.98
C ARG A 178 -12.03 -13.92 12.21
N LYS A 179 -11.43 -13.23 13.18
CA LYS A 179 -12.06 -12.85 14.46
C LYS A 179 -12.63 -11.43 14.43
N CYS A 180 -12.48 -10.71 13.33
CA CYS A 180 -12.96 -9.35 13.19
C CYS A 180 -14.32 -9.32 12.48
N PRO A 181 -15.29 -8.55 12.97
CA PRO A 181 -16.49 -8.22 12.19
C PRO A 181 -16.09 -7.37 10.98
N TYR A 182 -16.92 -7.37 9.94
CA TYR A 182 -16.63 -6.59 8.74
C TYR A 182 -17.86 -5.92 8.14
N LEU A 183 -17.63 -4.80 7.48
CA LEU A 183 -18.56 -4.13 6.59
C LEU A 183 -18.31 -4.62 5.16
N ASP A 184 -19.30 -5.22 4.52
CA ASP A 184 -19.30 -5.47 3.09
C ASP A 184 -19.69 -4.17 2.36
N GLN A 185 -18.74 -3.54 1.65
CA GLN A 185 -18.97 -2.26 0.98
C GLN A 185 -19.88 -2.38 -0.28
N LEU A 186 -20.06 -3.58 -0.81
CA LEU A 186 -20.93 -3.82 -1.98
C LEU A 186 -22.41 -3.77 -1.60
N THR A 187 -22.74 -4.24 -0.39
CA THR A 187 -24.10 -4.35 0.12
C THR A 187 -24.41 -3.34 1.22
N ALA A 188 -23.39 -2.68 1.77
CA ALA A 188 -23.44 -1.83 2.95
C ALA A 188 -23.98 -2.55 4.21
N VAL A 189 -23.77 -3.87 4.29
CA VAL A 189 -24.19 -4.70 5.40
C VAL A 189 -23.00 -5.03 6.31
N GLU A 190 -23.20 -4.88 7.62
CA GLU A 190 -22.25 -5.35 8.63
C GLU A 190 -22.45 -6.84 8.90
N HIS A 191 -21.34 -7.56 9.00
CA HIS A 191 -21.31 -8.99 9.31
C HIS A 191 -20.50 -9.24 10.58
N PRO A 192 -20.91 -10.21 11.42
CA PRO A 192 -20.09 -10.65 12.53
C PRO A 192 -18.82 -11.36 12.04
N ALA A 193 -17.88 -11.59 12.95
CA ALA A 193 -16.72 -12.44 12.68
C ALA A 193 -17.17 -13.87 12.30
N GLU A 194 -16.54 -14.44 11.27
CA GLU A 194 -16.96 -15.74 10.74
C GLU A 194 -16.07 -16.91 11.16
N ASP A 195 -14.94 -16.67 11.79
CA ASP A 195 -13.92 -17.65 12.25
C ASP A 195 -13.61 -18.77 11.23
N ARG A 196 -13.51 -18.38 9.96
CA ARG A 196 -13.11 -19.24 8.84
C ARG A 196 -12.15 -18.51 7.92
N PRO A 197 -11.30 -19.21 7.15
CA PRO A 197 -10.46 -18.57 6.15
C PRO A 197 -11.28 -17.74 5.15
N ILE A 198 -10.76 -16.56 4.80
CA ILE A 198 -11.40 -15.65 3.84
C ILE A 198 -10.98 -16.08 2.44
N THR A 199 -11.92 -16.46 1.59
CA THR A 199 -11.73 -16.88 0.20
C THR A 199 -12.42 -15.94 -0.76
N PHE A 200 -12.04 -15.99 -2.04
CA PHE A 200 -12.55 -15.14 -3.09
C PHE A 200 -13.35 -15.96 -4.10
N GLN A 201 -14.66 -15.72 -4.20
CA GLN A 201 -15.56 -16.40 -5.14
C GLN A 201 -16.37 -15.41 -5.98
N GLN A 202 -16.25 -14.12 -5.68
CA GLN A 202 -16.93 -13.00 -6.33
C GLN A 202 -16.19 -11.70 -6.03
N GLU A 203 -16.66 -10.57 -6.55
CA GLU A 203 -16.19 -9.24 -6.14
C GLU A 203 -16.20 -9.17 -4.61
N THR A 204 -15.06 -8.81 -4.05
CA THR A 204 -14.86 -8.71 -2.60
C THR A 204 -14.39 -7.30 -2.30
N ASP A 205 -15.10 -6.61 -1.42
CA ASP A 205 -14.75 -5.26 -0.96
C ASP A 205 -15.22 -5.13 0.49
N ARG A 206 -14.36 -5.57 1.44
CA ARG A 206 -14.71 -5.71 2.85
C ARG A 206 -13.76 -4.93 3.74
N ILE A 207 -14.32 -4.17 4.68
CA ILE A 207 -13.56 -3.48 5.74
C ILE A 207 -13.73 -4.28 7.03
N TYR A 208 -12.68 -4.97 7.43
CA TYR A 208 -12.60 -5.66 8.72
C TYR A 208 -12.27 -4.66 9.82
N ASP A 209 -13.03 -4.67 10.90
CA ASP A 209 -12.94 -3.73 11.99
C ASP A 209 -12.32 -4.36 13.22
N GLY A 210 -11.14 -3.91 13.59
CA GLY A 210 -10.35 -4.40 14.71
C GLY A 210 -8.87 -4.50 14.41
N LYS A 211 -8.08 -4.65 15.44
CA LYS A 211 -6.64 -4.87 15.31
C LYS A 211 -6.38 -6.28 14.77
N ALA A 212 -5.74 -6.36 13.63
CA ALA A 212 -5.23 -7.60 13.07
C ALA A 212 -3.70 -7.49 12.98
N THR A 213 -3.02 -8.17 13.90
CA THR A 213 -1.56 -8.10 14.03
C THR A 213 -0.84 -9.28 13.38
N ASP A 214 -1.55 -10.36 13.10
CA ASP A 214 -1.06 -11.53 12.35
C ASP A 214 -2.06 -11.86 11.25
N ILE A 215 -1.68 -11.55 10.02
CA ILE A 215 -2.46 -11.87 8.81
C ILE A 215 -1.58 -12.74 7.92
N ARG A 216 -2.14 -13.82 7.42
CA ARG A 216 -1.46 -14.77 6.53
C ARG A 216 -2.23 -14.90 5.23
N LEU A 217 -1.60 -14.51 4.13
CA LEU A 217 -2.07 -14.81 2.78
C LEU A 217 -1.42 -16.13 2.33
N VAL A 218 -2.19 -17.20 2.34
CA VAL A 218 -1.75 -18.54 1.93
C VAL A 218 -2.05 -18.71 0.45
N ASP A 219 -1.03 -18.98 -0.34
CA ASP A 219 -1.10 -19.22 -1.79
C ASP A 219 -0.68 -20.66 -2.07
N GLU A 220 -1.64 -21.56 -2.15
CA GLU A 220 -1.43 -22.99 -2.36
C GLU A 220 -0.83 -23.26 -3.74
N GLY A 221 -1.16 -22.45 -4.77
CA GLY A 221 -0.66 -22.63 -6.12
C GLY A 221 0.84 -22.38 -6.27
N TRP A 222 1.41 -21.53 -5.42
CA TRP A 222 2.86 -21.31 -5.34
C TRP A 222 3.51 -21.90 -4.10
N ASN A 223 2.75 -22.65 -3.28
CA ASN A 223 3.21 -23.22 -2.02
C ASN A 223 3.92 -22.17 -1.15
N ARG A 224 3.28 -21.02 -0.94
CA ARG A 224 3.84 -19.84 -0.30
C ARG A 224 2.86 -19.28 0.72
N THR A 225 3.39 -18.79 1.85
CA THR A 225 2.63 -17.97 2.81
C THR A 225 3.27 -16.60 2.92
N ILE A 226 2.48 -15.56 2.71
CA ILE A 226 2.90 -14.17 2.96
C ILE A 226 2.34 -13.76 4.31
N HIS A 227 3.24 -13.37 5.22
CA HIS A 227 2.91 -12.88 6.55
C HIS A 227 2.88 -11.35 6.54
N ILE A 228 1.82 -10.79 7.08
CA ILE A 228 1.61 -9.35 7.23
C ILE A 228 1.37 -9.07 8.71
N THR A 229 2.22 -8.24 9.30
CA THR A 229 2.01 -7.71 10.65
C THR A 229 1.79 -6.22 10.58
N ALA A 230 0.86 -5.67 11.36
CA ALA A 230 0.50 -4.26 11.34
C ALA A 230 0.46 -3.67 12.74
N GLU A 231 0.85 -2.39 12.86
CA GLU A 231 0.76 -1.61 14.09
C GLU A 231 0.17 -0.24 13.80
N GLY A 232 -0.55 0.36 14.76
CA GLY A 232 -1.22 1.66 14.58
C GLY A 232 -2.38 1.61 13.59
N SER A 233 -2.91 0.42 13.32
CA SER A 233 -4.02 0.16 12.40
C SER A 233 -5.16 -0.51 13.16
N GLU A 234 -6.39 -0.04 12.94
CA GLU A 234 -7.61 -0.61 13.51
C GLU A 234 -8.62 -1.06 12.46
N SER A 235 -8.25 -1.03 11.19
CA SER A 235 -9.02 -1.64 10.11
C SER A 235 -8.13 -2.29 9.07
N THR A 236 -8.63 -3.36 8.47
CA THR A 236 -7.98 -4.02 7.33
C THR A 236 -8.99 -4.15 6.21
N ILE A 237 -8.61 -3.75 5.00
CA ILE A 237 -9.46 -3.87 3.83
C ILE A 237 -9.03 -5.08 3.01
N VAL A 238 -9.99 -5.95 2.65
CA VAL A 238 -9.78 -7.06 1.73
C VAL A 238 -10.55 -6.79 0.45
N TRP A 239 -9.83 -6.70 -0.67
CA TRP A 239 -10.43 -6.32 -1.94
C TRP A 239 -9.93 -7.18 -3.12
N ASN A 240 -10.87 -7.51 -4.01
CA ASN A 240 -10.62 -8.01 -5.36
C ASN A 240 -11.75 -7.52 -6.29
N PRO A 241 -11.44 -6.87 -7.43
CA PRO A 241 -12.45 -6.26 -8.31
C PRO A 241 -13.32 -7.28 -9.03
N TRP A 242 -12.88 -8.54 -9.12
CA TRP A 242 -13.56 -9.57 -9.90
C TRP A 242 -13.86 -9.13 -11.34
N ILE A 243 -14.83 -9.77 -12.01
CA ILE A 243 -15.09 -9.58 -13.44
C ILE A 243 -15.82 -8.26 -13.73
N ALA A 244 -16.83 -7.91 -12.93
CA ALA A 244 -17.71 -6.78 -13.25
C ALA A 244 -17.05 -5.42 -13.00
N LYS A 245 -16.38 -5.24 -11.88
CA LYS A 245 -15.71 -3.97 -11.52
C LYS A 245 -14.48 -3.74 -12.41
N LYS A 246 -13.69 -4.79 -12.69
CA LYS A 246 -12.48 -4.67 -13.50
C LYS A 246 -12.79 -4.15 -14.91
N LYS A 247 -13.93 -4.51 -15.53
CA LYS A 247 -14.34 -4.00 -16.85
C LYS A 247 -14.50 -2.48 -16.92
N ARG A 248 -14.63 -1.82 -15.77
CA ARG A 248 -14.74 -0.36 -15.64
C ARG A 248 -13.43 0.31 -15.24
N MET A 249 -12.34 -0.47 -15.11
CA MET A 249 -11.00 0.01 -14.71
C MET A 249 -10.09 0.01 -15.94
N ALA A 250 -9.86 1.20 -16.51
CA ALA A 250 -9.05 1.36 -17.72
C ALA A 250 -7.54 1.12 -17.50
N ASP A 251 -7.10 1.09 -16.25
CA ASP A 251 -5.73 0.90 -15.80
C ASP A 251 -5.48 -0.49 -15.20
N PHE A 252 -6.36 -1.47 -15.54
CA PHE A 252 -6.32 -2.82 -15.00
C PHE A 252 -6.63 -3.86 -16.09
N GLY A 253 -5.75 -4.85 -16.26
CA GLY A 253 -5.85 -5.86 -17.31
C GLY A 253 -7.01 -6.85 -17.11
N ASP A 254 -7.42 -7.48 -18.22
CA ASP A 254 -8.66 -8.29 -18.26
C ASP A 254 -8.69 -9.49 -17.31
N GLU A 255 -7.55 -10.15 -17.11
CA GLU A 255 -7.43 -11.33 -16.24
C GLU A 255 -6.59 -11.06 -14.98
N GLU A 256 -6.21 -9.82 -14.75
CA GLU A 256 -5.34 -9.48 -13.62
C GLU A 256 -6.00 -9.70 -12.25
N TYR A 257 -7.34 -9.63 -12.18
CA TYR A 257 -8.07 -9.96 -10.96
C TYR A 257 -7.83 -11.41 -10.49
N LEU A 258 -7.42 -12.30 -11.41
CA LEU A 258 -7.05 -13.68 -11.07
C LEU A 258 -5.69 -13.76 -10.37
N ARG A 259 -4.82 -12.77 -10.56
CA ARG A 259 -3.42 -12.80 -10.13
C ARG A 259 -3.13 -11.88 -8.94
N MET A 260 -4.14 -11.28 -8.33
CA MET A 260 -3.94 -10.35 -7.21
C MET A 260 -5.06 -10.41 -6.18
N CYS A 261 -4.76 -9.98 -4.97
CA CYS A 261 -5.72 -9.49 -3.99
C CYS A 261 -5.12 -8.32 -3.21
N CYS A 262 -5.96 -7.46 -2.66
CA CYS A 262 -5.52 -6.45 -1.71
C CYS A 262 -5.79 -6.89 -0.28
N ILE A 263 -4.80 -6.65 0.58
CA ILE A 263 -4.93 -6.66 2.03
C ILE A 263 -4.32 -5.35 2.50
N GLU A 264 -5.17 -4.41 2.88
CA GLU A 264 -4.76 -3.04 3.13
C GLU A 264 -4.75 -2.75 4.62
N THR A 265 -3.62 -2.27 5.11
CA THR A 265 -3.45 -1.84 6.50
C THR A 265 -3.92 -0.40 6.64
N GLY A 266 -4.90 -0.11 7.51
CA GLY A 266 -5.44 1.23 7.57
C GLY A 266 -6.27 1.57 8.80
N ASN A 267 -6.76 2.80 8.79
CA ASN A 267 -7.70 3.38 9.73
C ASN A 267 -8.77 4.11 8.91
N VAL A 268 -9.89 3.45 8.65
CA VAL A 268 -10.92 3.96 7.74
C VAL A 268 -12.32 3.92 8.36
N ARG A 269 -13.24 4.73 7.86
CA ARG A 269 -14.63 4.85 8.32
C ARG A 269 -14.68 5.21 9.82
N ARG A 270 -15.31 4.36 10.64
CA ARG A 270 -15.43 4.57 12.09
C ARG A 270 -14.08 4.55 12.84
N ARG A 271 -13.02 4.14 12.15
CA ARG A 271 -11.64 4.13 12.66
C ARG A 271 -10.81 5.31 12.12
N ALA A 272 -11.46 6.33 11.53
CA ALA A 272 -10.81 7.59 11.23
C ALA A 272 -10.07 8.11 12.46
N VAL A 273 -8.86 8.63 12.26
CA VAL A 273 -7.97 9.05 13.35
C VAL A 273 -8.19 10.52 13.66
N PRO A 274 -8.70 10.87 14.83
CA PRO A 274 -8.65 12.26 15.31
C PRO A 274 -7.20 12.59 15.67
N ILE A 275 -6.74 13.79 15.30
CA ILE A 275 -5.36 14.21 15.52
C ILE A 275 -5.32 15.68 15.97
N ALA A 276 -4.83 15.89 17.21
CA ALA A 276 -4.71 17.22 17.80
C ALA A 276 -3.54 18.02 17.16
N PRO A 277 -3.52 19.36 17.35
CA PRO A 277 -2.39 20.19 16.93
C PRO A 277 -1.05 19.63 17.40
N GLY A 278 -0.10 19.49 16.47
CA GLY A 278 1.25 18.97 16.74
C GLY A 278 1.34 17.46 16.99
N GLU A 279 0.22 16.75 17.10
CA GLU A 279 0.20 15.31 17.30
C GLU A 279 0.64 14.56 16.04
N THR A 280 1.21 13.36 16.23
CA THR A 280 1.61 12.44 15.16
C THR A 280 1.01 11.07 15.39
N HIS A 281 0.37 10.52 14.36
CA HIS A 281 -0.08 9.13 14.31
C HIS A 281 0.77 8.35 13.32
N THR A 282 1.16 7.12 13.67
CA THR A 282 1.94 6.24 12.78
C THR A 282 1.20 4.94 12.54
N THR A 283 1.02 4.60 11.27
CA THR A 283 0.55 3.27 10.83
C THR A 283 1.71 2.55 10.16
N SER A 284 2.00 1.33 10.57
CA SER A 284 3.09 0.55 9.99
C SER A 284 2.68 -0.88 9.66
N MET A 285 3.42 -1.46 8.71
CA MET A 285 3.30 -2.88 8.37
C MET A 285 4.66 -3.49 8.06
N LYS A 286 4.78 -4.78 8.30
CA LYS A 286 5.89 -5.62 7.87
C LYS A 286 5.34 -6.79 7.04
N ILE A 287 5.97 -7.03 5.90
CA ILE A 287 5.61 -8.10 4.96
C ILE A 287 6.81 -9.00 4.76
N HIS A 288 6.63 -10.31 4.88
CA HIS A 288 7.64 -11.31 4.51
C HIS A 288 6.97 -12.57 3.98
N SER A 289 7.71 -13.36 3.22
CA SER A 289 7.25 -14.66 2.74
C SER A 289 8.02 -15.77 3.43
N ALA A 290 7.32 -16.88 3.74
CA ALA A 290 7.89 -18.12 4.22
C ALA A 290 7.55 -19.27 3.25
#